data_200abf106f189ee3414f301a975cf11e
#
_entry.id   200abf106f189ee3414f301a975cf11e
#
_cell.length_a   1.000
_cell.length_b   1.000
_cell.length_c   1.000
_cell.angle_alpha   90.00
_cell.angle_beta   90.00
_cell.angle_gamma   90.00
#
_symmetry.space_group_name_H-M   'P 1'
#
loop_
_entity.id
_entity.type
_entity.pdbx_description
1 polymer ?
#
loop_
_entity_poly.entity_id
_entity_poly.type
_entity_poly.pdbx_seq_one_letter_code
_entity_poly.pdbx_strand_id
1 'polypeptide(L)'
;MRSLELLAPAKNLECGMAAVSHGADAVYIGASRFGARAAAGNTVEDIHQLCDYAHQYGARVYVTVNTILYEDELADTKQLLKALNACGVDALLVQDMGILELIAEWDDEKPFQMELHASTQTDNRTVEKVRWLQDVGFKRAVLARELSAREIAEIHHEVPDMDLEVFVHGALCVSYSGVCYVSQHCFNRSANRGACAQFCRMKFDLLDDNQQEIEHQRHLLSLRDMCQIDHLEELADSGACSFKIEGRLKDVEYVKNVVSAYSQRIDEIIKKAPDRYCRASHGKVEYDFQPNLRKTFNRGFTTYFLNGRQADIACFDTPKAMGEYVGKVKEIRGNSFNVAGTATFENGDGLCFINEEHELEGFRINKAVGNRLFPLKMPARLKPGMGLYRNNDVAFSHLLSGVTARRKLQVEMTFQTTDDGFTLHVSNKEMGVKAEATIIFDHQEARQPQEENIRKQLEKLGNTIFACKEIKIEDKAGKLFIPSSLLTELRRKAIQALEQQLVQKQERPATELAVKKTEGVETVMPKAYKAYPYLYNISNHLSKRFFETQGLKNIQPAFELSPTRNPLVMQCRHCIRFALGYCVKRGGKHPTWKEPLYLRLGDGRRFRLEFNCKECQMNIYAET
;
A
#
# COMPACT_ATOMS: atom_id res chain seq x y z
N MET A 1 -10.28 19.04 -11.81
CA MET A 1 -9.33 17.97 -12.15
C MET A 1 -8.99 17.25 -10.84
N ARG A 2 -9.18 15.90 -10.77
CA ARG A 2 -8.91 15.12 -9.55
C ARG A 2 -7.46 14.62 -9.58
N SER A 3 -6.75 14.79 -8.45
CA SER A 3 -5.42 14.23 -8.26
C SER A 3 -5.52 12.74 -7.96
N LEU A 4 -4.72 11.92 -8.63
CA LEU A 4 -4.57 10.48 -8.39
C LEU A 4 -3.23 10.22 -7.72
N GLU A 5 -3.28 9.56 -6.57
CA GLU A 5 -2.13 9.25 -5.72
C GLU A 5 -1.85 7.74 -5.72
N LEU A 6 -0.64 7.34 -6.04
CA LEU A 6 -0.15 5.99 -5.81
C LEU A 6 0.56 5.94 -4.45
N LEU A 7 -0.05 5.26 -3.48
CA LEU A 7 0.48 5.12 -2.12
C LEU A 7 1.19 3.78 -1.94
N ALA A 8 2.51 3.84 -1.82
CA ALA A 8 3.38 2.67 -1.72
C ALA A 8 3.78 2.34 -0.28
N PRO A 9 3.97 1.05 0.06
CA PRO A 9 4.48 0.65 1.37
C PRO A 9 5.99 0.82 1.47
N ALA A 10 6.47 1.22 2.65
CA ALA A 10 7.88 1.17 3.01
C ALA A 10 8.10 0.31 4.26
N LYS A 11 8.93 -0.71 4.15
CA LYS A 11 9.45 -1.47 5.28
C LYS A 11 10.51 -0.67 6.03
N ASN A 12 11.35 0.02 5.29
CA ASN A 12 12.48 0.84 5.75
C ASN A 12 12.73 1.99 4.77
N LEU A 13 13.72 2.83 5.08
CA LEU A 13 14.14 3.96 4.26
C LEU A 13 14.43 3.55 2.80
N GLU A 14 15.18 2.47 2.59
CA GLU A 14 15.53 1.96 1.25
C GLU A 14 14.29 1.66 0.41
N CYS A 15 13.31 0.95 0.99
CA CYS A 15 12.03 0.65 0.32
C CYS A 15 11.25 1.92 -0.01
N GLY A 16 11.25 2.92 0.89
CA GLY A 16 10.59 4.20 0.69
C GLY A 16 11.21 5.00 -0.46
N MET A 17 12.52 5.14 -0.48
CA MET A 17 13.25 5.81 -1.56
C MET A 17 13.06 5.09 -2.90
N ALA A 18 13.11 3.75 -2.91
CA ALA A 18 12.84 2.94 -4.09
C ALA A 18 11.40 3.16 -4.61
N ALA A 19 10.40 3.24 -3.72
CA ALA A 19 9.02 3.51 -4.10
C ALA A 19 8.87 4.86 -4.80
N VAL A 20 9.42 5.94 -4.23
CA VAL A 20 9.40 7.29 -4.81
C VAL A 20 10.11 7.31 -6.17
N SER A 21 11.29 6.70 -6.29
CA SER A 21 12.05 6.59 -7.55
C SER A 21 11.28 5.85 -8.64
N HIS A 22 10.43 4.88 -8.27
CA HIS A 22 9.62 4.07 -9.19
C HIS A 22 8.22 4.65 -9.44
N GLY A 23 7.95 5.88 -8.98
CA GLY A 23 6.75 6.64 -9.33
C GLY A 23 5.63 6.61 -8.30
N ALA A 24 5.90 6.26 -7.04
CA ALA A 24 4.95 6.50 -5.97
C ALA A 24 4.75 8.01 -5.73
N ASP A 25 3.50 8.41 -5.50
CA ASP A 25 3.12 9.78 -5.15
C ASP A 25 3.12 10.00 -3.65
N ALA A 26 2.96 8.92 -2.89
CA ALA A 26 3.10 8.91 -1.46
C ALA A 26 3.66 7.56 -0.97
N VAL A 27 4.27 7.59 0.21
CA VAL A 27 4.82 6.41 0.87
C VAL A 27 4.27 6.33 2.30
N TYR A 28 3.84 5.15 2.75
CA TYR A 28 3.49 4.95 4.14
C TYR A 28 4.48 4.03 4.84
N ILE A 29 4.97 4.47 6.00
CA ILE A 29 6.03 3.82 6.79
C ILE A 29 5.57 3.68 8.25
N GLY A 30 6.08 2.68 8.97
CA GLY A 30 5.86 2.51 10.39
C GLY A 30 7.01 3.09 11.20
N ALA A 31 6.71 3.89 12.23
CA ALA A 31 7.68 4.25 13.25
C ALA A 31 8.04 3.03 14.12
N SER A 32 9.06 3.17 14.98
CA SER A 32 9.56 2.09 15.85
C SER A 32 8.52 1.55 16.84
N ARG A 33 7.46 2.32 17.12
CA ARG A 33 6.33 1.96 17.99
C ARG A 33 4.99 2.32 17.34
N PHE A 34 3.88 1.73 17.80
CA PHE A 34 2.49 2.08 17.49
C PHE A 34 2.02 1.87 16.04
N GLY A 35 2.77 1.12 15.22
CA GLY A 35 2.32 0.72 13.89
C GLY A 35 1.71 -0.69 13.87
N ALA A 36 0.67 -0.94 13.05
CA ALA A 36 -0.01 -2.24 12.91
C ALA A 36 0.89 -3.38 12.34
N ARG A 37 2.21 -3.23 12.38
CA ARG A 37 3.23 -4.22 12.04
C ARG A 37 4.46 -3.99 12.92
N ALA A 38 4.48 -4.57 14.10
CA ALA A 38 5.53 -4.38 15.11
C ALA A 38 6.96 -4.72 14.63
N ALA A 39 7.09 -5.53 13.57
CA ALA A 39 8.39 -5.96 13.04
C ALA A 39 9.07 -4.96 12.08
N ALA A 40 8.46 -3.81 11.76
CA ALA A 40 8.98 -2.81 10.83
C ALA A 40 9.13 -1.46 11.56
N GLY A 41 10.05 -1.37 12.51
CA GLY A 41 10.33 -0.14 13.25
C GLY A 41 11.42 0.67 12.56
N ASN A 42 11.10 1.92 12.16
CA ASN A 42 12.05 2.88 11.64
C ASN A 42 12.28 3.99 12.66
N THR A 43 13.50 4.54 12.69
CA THR A 43 13.82 5.69 13.52
C THR A 43 13.14 6.96 12.99
N VAL A 44 13.01 7.98 13.83
CA VAL A 44 12.53 9.31 13.39
C VAL A 44 13.49 9.89 12.34
N GLU A 45 14.79 9.61 12.46
CA GLU A 45 15.81 10.04 11.50
C GLU A 45 15.63 9.38 10.13
N ASP A 46 15.35 8.08 10.06
CA ASP A 46 15.03 7.39 8.79
C ASP A 46 13.79 8.02 8.13
N ILE A 47 12.78 8.37 8.93
CA ILE A 47 11.56 9.01 8.44
C ILE A 47 11.84 10.43 7.94
N HIS A 48 12.67 11.19 8.63
CA HIS A 48 13.11 12.53 8.20
C HIS A 48 13.84 12.47 6.85
N GLN A 49 14.83 11.59 6.71
CA GLN A 49 15.53 11.39 5.44
C GLN A 49 14.59 10.99 4.31
N LEU A 50 13.56 10.18 4.61
CA LEU A 50 12.54 9.82 3.63
C LEU A 50 11.68 11.03 3.24
N CYS A 51 11.31 11.90 4.19
CA CYS A 51 10.60 13.14 3.91
C CYS A 51 11.42 14.05 3.00
N ASP A 52 12.69 14.29 3.33
CA ASP A 52 13.59 15.11 2.53
C ASP A 52 13.71 14.60 1.09
N TYR A 53 13.79 13.28 0.93
CA TYR A 53 13.89 12.66 -0.40
C TYR A 53 12.56 12.75 -1.18
N ALA A 54 11.44 12.42 -0.56
CA ALA A 54 10.14 12.37 -1.20
C ALA A 54 9.66 13.78 -1.62
N HIS A 55 9.84 14.76 -0.73
CA HIS A 55 9.41 16.12 -0.95
C HIS A 55 10.10 16.80 -2.13
N GLN A 56 11.30 16.37 -2.53
CA GLN A 56 11.95 16.85 -3.76
C GLN A 56 11.06 16.65 -4.99
N TYR A 57 10.21 15.64 -4.99
CA TYR A 57 9.28 15.32 -6.06
C TYR A 57 7.83 15.75 -5.75
N GLY A 58 7.60 16.44 -4.64
CA GLY A 58 6.24 16.69 -4.13
C GLY A 58 5.50 15.42 -3.72
N ALA A 59 6.21 14.31 -3.55
CA ALA A 59 5.65 13.07 -3.00
C ALA A 59 5.54 13.18 -1.48
N ARG A 60 4.53 12.52 -0.89
CA ARG A 60 4.16 12.64 0.53
C ARG A 60 4.62 11.44 1.36
N VAL A 61 4.85 11.65 2.66
CA VAL A 61 5.21 10.59 3.60
C VAL A 61 4.16 10.50 4.71
N TYR A 62 3.55 9.32 4.86
CA TYR A 62 2.53 9.05 5.86
C TYR A 62 3.07 8.08 6.91
N VAL A 63 2.86 8.38 8.18
CA VAL A 63 3.31 7.50 9.26
C VAL A 63 2.12 6.78 9.88
N THR A 64 2.28 5.46 10.07
CA THR A 64 1.24 4.65 10.70
C THR A 64 1.34 4.70 12.22
N VAL A 65 0.32 5.27 12.85
CA VAL A 65 0.02 5.21 14.29
C VAL A 65 -1.35 4.54 14.42
N ASN A 66 -1.47 3.35 13.84
CA ASN A 66 -2.75 2.69 13.58
C ASN A 66 -2.93 1.39 14.37
N THR A 67 -2.55 1.42 15.63
CA THR A 67 -2.87 0.44 16.66
C THR A 67 -3.71 1.09 17.74
N ILE A 68 -4.44 0.30 18.53
CA ILE A 68 -4.98 0.77 19.80
C ILE A 68 -3.81 1.08 20.75
N LEU A 69 -3.97 2.11 21.59
CA LEU A 69 -2.96 2.55 22.55
C LEU A 69 -3.37 2.14 23.96
N TYR A 70 -2.43 1.63 24.75
CA TYR A 70 -2.67 1.40 26.16
C TYR A 70 -2.39 2.68 26.97
N GLU A 71 -2.87 2.70 28.20
CA GLU A 71 -2.81 3.87 29.08
C GLU A 71 -1.37 4.38 29.29
N ASP A 72 -0.44 3.46 29.50
CA ASP A 72 0.99 3.74 29.74
C ASP A 72 1.76 4.17 28.48
N GLU A 73 1.15 4.08 27.30
CA GLU A 73 1.76 4.45 26.02
C GLU A 73 1.42 5.87 25.56
N LEU A 74 0.45 6.55 26.21
CA LEU A 74 -0.05 7.85 25.77
C LEU A 74 1.03 8.94 25.79
N ALA A 75 1.86 8.96 26.82
CA ALA A 75 2.94 9.94 26.93
C ALA A 75 4.01 9.74 25.84
N ASP A 76 4.43 8.50 25.62
CA ASP A 76 5.39 8.16 24.56
C ASP A 76 4.81 8.45 23.17
N THR A 77 3.51 8.22 22.97
CA THR A 77 2.81 8.55 21.73
C THR A 77 2.83 10.06 21.49
N LYS A 78 2.54 10.89 22.50
CA LYS A 78 2.59 12.35 22.38
C LYS A 78 3.99 12.82 21.96
N GLN A 79 5.06 12.29 22.55
CA GLN A 79 6.43 12.62 22.18
C GLN A 79 6.75 12.19 20.73
N LEU A 80 6.31 10.99 20.31
CA LEU A 80 6.47 10.55 18.94
C LEU A 80 5.76 11.48 17.95
N LEU A 81 4.51 11.91 18.25
CA LEU A 81 3.76 12.83 17.39
C LEU A 81 4.49 14.17 17.21
N LYS A 82 5.08 14.72 18.29
CA LYS A 82 5.91 15.94 18.23
C LYS A 82 7.13 15.75 17.32
N ALA A 83 7.86 14.64 17.48
CA ALA A 83 9.02 14.35 16.66
C ALA A 83 8.65 14.17 15.16
N LEU A 84 7.54 13.50 14.85
CA LEU A 84 7.06 13.32 13.48
C LEU A 84 6.62 14.65 12.85
N ASN A 85 5.95 15.52 13.62
CA ASN A 85 5.57 16.84 13.18
C ASN A 85 6.81 17.72 12.88
N ALA A 86 7.85 17.61 13.70
CA ALA A 86 9.10 18.35 13.51
C ALA A 86 9.88 17.92 12.27
N CYS A 87 9.88 16.64 11.92
CA CYS A 87 10.59 16.11 10.76
C CYS A 87 9.81 16.16 9.42
N GLY A 88 8.64 16.79 9.40
CA GLY A 88 7.92 17.09 8.16
C GLY A 88 7.07 15.95 7.61
N VAL A 89 6.59 15.04 8.45
CA VAL A 89 5.59 14.03 8.06
C VAL A 89 4.31 14.70 7.57
N ASP A 90 3.73 14.20 6.49
CA ASP A 90 2.55 14.80 5.84
C ASP A 90 1.24 14.41 6.49
N ALA A 91 1.11 13.14 6.91
CA ALA A 91 -0.10 12.66 7.54
C ALA A 91 0.15 11.48 8.49
N LEU A 92 -0.78 11.28 9.40
CA LEU A 92 -0.86 10.13 10.30
C LEU A 92 -2.00 9.21 9.87
N LEU A 93 -1.72 7.90 9.73
CA LEU A 93 -2.78 6.90 9.64
C LEU A 93 -3.15 6.47 11.06
N VAL A 94 -4.39 6.76 11.48
CA VAL A 94 -4.84 6.65 12.87
C VAL A 94 -5.90 5.55 13.02
N GLN A 95 -5.83 4.80 14.12
CA GLN A 95 -6.89 3.89 14.59
C GLN A 95 -7.50 4.36 15.91
N ASP A 96 -6.68 4.66 16.92
CA ASP A 96 -7.12 5.04 18.27
C ASP A 96 -7.60 6.49 18.30
N MET A 97 -8.87 6.69 18.67
CA MET A 97 -9.47 8.04 18.72
C MET A 97 -8.91 8.90 19.84
N GLY A 98 -8.19 8.33 20.81
CA GLY A 98 -7.43 9.09 21.82
C GLY A 98 -6.34 9.98 21.24
N ILE A 99 -5.88 9.71 20.00
CA ILE A 99 -4.94 10.58 19.28
C ILE A 99 -5.55 11.95 19.00
N LEU A 100 -6.86 12.03 18.70
CA LEU A 100 -7.53 13.31 18.48
C LEU A 100 -7.51 14.16 19.76
N GLU A 101 -7.68 13.54 20.93
CA GLU A 101 -7.58 14.22 22.22
C GLU A 101 -6.13 14.68 22.51
N LEU A 102 -5.11 13.85 22.19
CA LEU A 102 -3.70 14.26 22.30
C LEU A 102 -3.38 15.48 21.43
N ILE A 103 -3.98 15.57 20.24
CA ILE A 103 -3.80 16.71 19.34
C ILE A 103 -4.61 17.92 19.78
N ALA A 104 -5.81 17.74 20.34
CA ALA A 104 -6.59 18.82 20.93
C ALA A 104 -5.87 19.47 22.12
N GLU A 105 -5.02 18.70 22.83
CA GLU A 105 -4.14 19.14 23.91
C GLU A 105 -2.70 19.42 23.44
N TRP A 106 -2.55 19.90 22.18
CA TRP A 106 -1.23 20.16 21.60
C TRP A 106 -0.53 21.30 22.31
N ASP A 107 0.68 21.03 22.82
CA ASP A 107 1.46 21.93 23.65
C ASP A 107 2.91 22.16 23.15
N ASP A 108 3.14 21.96 21.85
CA ASP A 108 4.42 22.19 21.20
C ASP A 108 4.49 23.63 20.66
N GLU A 109 5.72 24.21 20.61
CA GLU A 109 5.96 25.51 19.99
C GLU A 109 5.61 25.53 18.51
N LYS A 110 5.90 24.42 17.81
CA LYS A 110 5.51 24.23 16.40
C LYS A 110 4.06 23.76 16.34
N PRO A 111 3.17 24.46 15.61
CA PRO A 111 1.78 24.04 15.47
C PRO A 111 1.69 22.66 14.81
N PHE A 112 0.62 21.93 15.09
CA PHE A 112 0.37 20.64 14.44
C PHE A 112 0.08 20.85 12.96
N GLN A 113 0.80 20.15 12.06
CA GLN A 113 0.76 20.35 10.62
C GLN A 113 0.42 19.08 9.82
N MET A 114 0.33 17.92 10.49
CA MET A 114 0.04 16.65 9.82
C MET A 114 -1.46 16.48 9.56
N GLU A 115 -1.82 15.95 8.40
CA GLU A 115 -3.21 15.54 8.15
C GLU A 115 -3.54 14.26 8.92
N LEU A 116 -4.82 14.06 9.24
CA LEU A 116 -5.31 12.82 9.85
C LEU A 116 -6.02 11.96 8.80
N HIS A 117 -5.52 10.74 8.62
CA HIS A 117 -6.12 9.74 7.74
C HIS A 117 -6.70 8.60 8.61
N ALA A 118 -8.00 8.36 8.50
CA ALA A 118 -8.65 7.27 9.21
C ALA A 118 -8.18 5.94 8.61
N SER A 119 -7.41 5.16 9.38
CA SER A 119 -6.93 3.84 8.95
C SER A 119 -8.10 2.91 8.62
N THR A 120 -7.91 1.92 7.74
CA THR A 120 -8.88 0.82 7.56
C THR A 120 -9.19 0.09 8.88
N GLN A 121 -8.32 0.20 9.89
CA GLN A 121 -8.51 -0.35 11.24
C GLN A 121 -9.64 0.36 12.03
N THR A 122 -10.19 1.47 11.54
CA THR A 122 -11.37 2.13 12.11
C THR A 122 -12.69 1.61 11.55
N ASP A 123 -12.67 0.54 10.74
CA ASP A 123 -13.85 -0.14 10.15
C ASP A 123 -14.69 0.79 9.23
N ASN A 124 -14.08 1.27 8.15
CA ASN A 124 -14.64 2.28 7.23
C ASN A 124 -15.40 1.62 6.08
N ARG A 125 -16.65 1.28 6.27
CA ARG A 125 -17.44 0.52 5.29
C ARG A 125 -18.85 1.06 4.99
N THR A 126 -19.28 2.18 5.60
CA THR A 126 -20.59 2.77 5.35
C THR A 126 -20.49 4.29 5.16
N VAL A 127 -21.47 4.87 4.48
CA VAL A 127 -21.59 6.32 4.26
C VAL A 127 -21.59 7.08 5.59
N GLU A 128 -22.40 6.61 6.56
CA GLU A 128 -22.55 7.25 7.87
C GLU A 128 -21.21 7.27 8.62
N LYS A 129 -20.45 6.16 8.57
CA LYS A 129 -19.14 6.08 9.19
C LYS A 129 -18.14 7.07 8.57
N VAL A 130 -18.11 7.15 7.24
CA VAL A 130 -17.19 8.06 6.53
C VAL A 130 -17.56 9.52 6.77
N ARG A 131 -18.86 9.86 6.79
CA ARG A 131 -19.33 11.20 7.16
C ARG A 131 -18.94 11.58 8.58
N TRP A 132 -19.16 10.68 9.55
CA TRP A 132 -18.73 10.89 10.92
C TRP A 132 -17.23 11.10 11.06
N LEU A 133 -16.40 10.34 10.31
CA LEU A 133 -14.95 10.55 10.30
C LEU A 133 -14.58 11.96 9.79
N GLN A 134 -15.27 12.45 8.75
CA GLN A 134 -15.08 13.83 8.28
C GLN A 134 -15.45 14.85 9.37
N ASP A 135 -16.59 14.66 10.04
CA ASP A 135 -17.06 15.55 11.09
C ASP A 135 -16.12 15.62 12.31
N VAL A 136 -15.41 14.54 12.62
CA VAL A 136 -14.42 14.51 13.71
C VAL A 136 -13.01 14.92 13.29
N GLY A 137 -12.84 15.37 12.03
CA GLY A 137 -11.60 16.05 11.58
C GLY A 137 -10.66 15.20 10.73
N PHE A 138 -11.05 14.00 10.29
CA PHE A 138 -10.24 13.25 9.33
C PHE A 138 -10.35 13.83 7.92
N LYS A 139 -9.21 14.00 7.26
CA LYS A 139 -9.12 14.48 5.87
C LYS A 139 -9.35 13.35 4.87
N ARG A 140 -8.97 12.11 5.24
CA ARG A 140 -9.01 10.94 4.36
C ARG A 140 -9.53 9.71 5.11
N ALA A 141 -10.30 8.87 4.42
CA ALA A 141 -10.74 7.56 4.91
C ALA A 141 -10.15 6.43 4.05
N VAL A 142 -9.43 5.51 4.70
CA VAL A 142 -8.99 4.26 4.07
C VAL A 142 -10.13 3.27 4.14
N LEU A 143 -10.80 3.05 3.01
CA LEU A 143 -11.99 2.22 2.93
C LEU A 143 -11.71 0.74 3.19
N ALA A 144 -12.73 0.01 3.64
CA ALA A 144 -12.66 -1.45 3.77
C ALA A 144 -12.43 -2.09 2.39
N ARG A 145 -11.55 -3.10 2.35
CA ARG A 145 -11.18 -3.81 1.10
C ARG A 145 -12.35 -4.56 0.47
N GLU A 146 -13.38 -4.82 1.26
CA GLU A 146 -14.57 -5.58 0.89
C GLU A 146 -15.58 -4.79 0.07
N LEU A 147 -15.42 -3.47 -0.08
CA LEU A 147 -16.37 -2.64 -0.81
C LEU A 147 -16.30 -2.88 -2.32
N SER A 148 -17.46 -2.85 -2.97
CA SER A 148 -17.59 -2.84 -4.42
C SER A 148 -17.40 -1.42 -4.99
N ALA A 149 -17.14 -1.29 -6.28
CA ALA A 149 -17.06 0.00 -6.97
C ALA A 149 -18.33 0.85 -6.76
N ARG A 150 -19.50 0.21 -6.74
CA ARG A 150 -20.78 0.88 -6.47
C ARG A 150 -20.87 1.44 -5.05
N GLU A 151 -20.46 0.68 -4.03
CA GLU A 151 -20.46 1.14 -2.62
C GLU A 151 -19.44 2.29 -2.44
N ILE A 152 -18.30 2.26 -3.13
CA ILE A 152 -17.30 3.36 -3.12
C ILE A 152 -17.91 4.61 -3.76
N ALA A 153 -18.58 4.47 -4.91
CA ALA A 153 -19.23 5.59 -5.61
C ALA A 153 -20.36 6.22 -4.77
N GLU A 154 -21.13 5.41 -4.04
CA GLU A 154 -22.16 5.88 -3.11
C GLU A 154 -21.54 6.70 -1.97
N ILE A 155 -20.46 6.22 -1.36
CA ILE A 155 -19.74 6.95 -0.31
C ILE A 155 -19.22 8.29 -0.86
N HIS A 156 -18.60 8.29 -2.03
CA HIS A 156 -18.07 9.52 -2.64
C HIS A 156 -19.18 10.53 -2.98
N HIS A 157 -20.31 10.06 -3.48
CA HIS A 157 -21.47 10.92 -3.78
C HIS A 157 -22.03 11.59 -2.52
N GLU A 158 -22.16 10.82 -1.43
CA GLU A 158 -22.75 11.29 -0.17
C GLU A 158 -21.78 12.10 0.72
N VAL A 159 -20.45 11.91 0.55
CA VAL A 159 -19.39 12.57 1.33
C VAL A 159 -18.30 13.06 0.37
N PRO A 160 -18.60 14.05 -0.51
CA PRO A 160 -17.72 14.42 -1.62
C PRO A 160 -16.41 15.11 -1.19
N ASP A 161 -16.37 15.70 -0.01
CA ASP A 161 -15.18 16.42 0.51
C ASP A 161 -14.22 15.50 1.30
N MET A 162 -14.56 14.21 1.47
CA MET A 162 -13.67 13.22 2.07
C MET A 162 -12.80 12.57 0.99
N ASP A 163 -11.48 12.63 1.15
CA ASP A 163 -10.57 11.86 0.32
C ASP A 163 -10.75 10.36 0.55
N LEU A 164 -10.99 9.59 -0.51
CA LEU A 164 -11.16 8.15 -0.42
C LEU A 164 -9.90 7.42 -0.87
N GLU A 165 -9.32 6.63 0.05
CA GLU A 165 -8.18 5.75 -0.18
C GLU A 165 -8.65 4.29 -0.26
N VAL A 166 -8.24 3.57 -1.32
CA VAL A 166 -8.61 2.17 -1.54
C VAL A 166 -7.37 1.30 -1.71
N PHE A 167 -7.41 0.09 -1.17
CA PHE A 167 -6.37 -0.90 -1.47
C PHE A 167 -6.54 -1.43 -2.89
N VAL A 168 -5.42 -1.53 -3.61
CA VAL A 168 -5.41 -2.00 -5.01
C VAL A 168 -4.56 -3.23 -5.24
N HIS A 169 -3.61 -3.55 -4.35
CA HIS A 169 -2.70 -4.69 -4.52
C HIS A 169 -2.26 -5.30 -3.19
N GLY A 170 -2.04 -6.62 -3.19
CA GLY A 170 -1.37 -7.35 -2.13
C GLY A 170 -2.30 -8.12 -1.20
N ALA A 171 -1.81 -8.48 -0.02
CA ALA A 171 -2.46 -9.41 0.90
C ALA A 171 -3.81 -8.90 1.44
N LEU A 172 -4.79 -9.80 1.47
CA LEU A 172 -6.12 -9.56 2.03
C LEU A 172 -6.25 -10.10 3.46
N CYS A 173 -6.95 -9.34 4.31
CA CYS A 173 -7.54 -9.85 5.54
C CYS A 173 -8.93 -10.41 5.24
N VAL A 174 -9.30 -11.55 5.84
CA VAL A 174 -10.62 -12.15 5.64
C VAL A 174 -11.70 -11.52 6.52
N SER A 175 -11.31 -11.02 7.71
CA SER A 175 -12.16 -10.20 8.58
C SER A 175 -12.06 -8.74 8.19
N TYR A 176 -13.12 -7.98 8.36
CA TYR A 176 -13.03 -6.53 8.35
C TYR A 176 -11.92 -6.07 9.29
N SER A 177 -11.15 -5.07 8.86
CA SER A 177 -10.02 -4.56 9.63
C SER A 177 -10.51 -3.85 10.90
N GLY A 178 -9.77 -3.99 12.00
CA GLY A 178 -10.12 -3.40 13.30
C GLY A 178 -11.07 -4.25 14.16
N VAL A 179 -11.74 -5.25 13.57
CA VAL A 179 -12.73 -6.11 14.26
C VAL A 179 -12.34 -7.60 14.18
N CYS A 180 -11.05 -7.89 14.29
CA CYS A 180 -10.50 -9.24 14.33
C CYS A 180 -9.76 -9.48 15.66
N TYR A 181 -10.35 -10.27 16.54
CA TYR A 181 -9.84 -10.56 17.90
C TYR A 181 -9.35 -11.99 18.07
N VAL A 182 -9.43 -12.82 17.03
CA VAL A 182 -9.08 -14.23 17.12
C VAL A 182 -7.62 -14.46 17.49
N SER A 183 -6.70 -13.62 17.06
CA SER A 183 -5.28 -13.72 17.44
C SER A 183 -5.06 -13.41 18.92
N GLN A 184 -5.79 -12.43 19.47
CA GLN A 184 -5.77 -12.12 20.89
C GLN A 184 -6.37 -13.29 21.70
N HIS A 185 -7.54 -13.78 21.28
CA HIS A 185 -8.22 -14.88 21.95
C HIS A 185 -7.40 -16.17 21.98
N CYS A 186 -6.80 -16.56 20.85
CA CYS A 186 -6.13 -17.85 20.69
C CYS A 186 -4.67 -17.88 21.13
N PHE A 187 -3.96 -16.75 20.99
CA PHE A 187 -2.49 -16.70 21.05
C PHE A 187 -1.95 -15.55 21.90
N ASN A 188 -2.83 -14.81 22.56
CA ASN A 188 -2.50 -13.61 23.33
C ASN A 188 -1.66 -12.60 22.53
N ARG A 189 -1.99 -12.46 21.22
CA ARG A 189 -1.32 -11.60 20.24
C ARG A 189 -2.37 -10.77 19.50
N SER A 190 -2.51 -9.50 19.84
CA SER A 190 -3.55 -8.68 19.23
C SER A 190 -3.21 -8.23 17.80
N ALA A 191 -4.14 -8.47 16.86
CA ALA A 191 -4.08 -7.93 15.51
C ALA A 191 -4.22 -6.40 15.51
N ASN A 192 -5.01 -5.83 16.44
CA ASN A 192 -5.18 -4.39 16.66
C ASN A 192 -3.94 -3.73 17.27
N ARG A 193 -2.96 -4.55 17.73
CA ARG A 193 -1.65 -4.15 18.25
C ARG A 193 -0.50 -4.51 17.30
N GLY A 194 -0.80 -4.86 16.05
CA GLY A 194 0.21 -5.22 15.06
C GLY A 194 0.80 -6.63 15.18
N ALA A 195 0.35 -7.45 16.14
CA ALA A 195 0.88 -8.78 16.44
C ALA A 195 -0.01 -9.94 15.93
N CYS A 196 -0.61 -9.79 14.74
CA CYS A 196 -1.49 -10.80 14.14
C CYS A 196 -0.80 -12.17 14.02
N ALA A 197 -1.41 -13.24 14.53
CA ALA A 197 -0.92 -14.62 14.43
C ALA A 197 -1.27 -15.31 13.10
N GLN A 198 -1.95 -14.60 12.17
CA GLN A 198 -2.39 -15.13 10.88
C GLN A 198 -3.30 -16.38 10.99
N PHE A 199 -4.19 -16.41 11.98
CA PHE A 199 -5.17 -17.48 12.19
C PHE A 199 -5.89 -17.87 10.88
N CYS A 200 -6.32 -16.90 10.07
CA CYS A 200 -6.98 -17.14 8.80
C CYS A 200 -6.13 -17.89 7.76
N ARG A 201 -4.85 -18.11 8.03
CA ARG A 201 -3.92 -18.86 7.17
C ARG A 201 -3.66 -20.28 7.70
N MET A 202 -4.27 -20.67 8.82
CA MET A 202 -4.15 -22.01 9.40
C MET A 202 -5.05 -23.00 8.64
N LYS A 203 -4.80 -24.29 8.85
CA LYS A 203 -5.66 -25.39 8.38
C LYS A 203 -6.80 -25.60 9.37
N PHE A 204 -7.98 -25.91 8.83
CA PHE A 204 -9.20 -26.19 9.60
C PHE A 204 -9.90 -27.43 9.06
N ASP A 205 -10.49 -28.18 9.98
CA ASP A 205 -11.60 -29.07 9.64
C ASP A 205 -12.90 -28.26 9.70
N LEU A 206 -13.78 -28.46 8.73
CA LEU A 206 -15.13 -27.91 8.74
C LEU A 206 -16.10 -29.01 9.19
N LEU A 207 -16.79 -28.79 10.29
CA LEU A 207 -17.70 -29.74 10.91
C LEU A 207 -19.14 -29.21 10.89
N ASP A 208 -20.11 -30.10 10.82
CA ASP A 208 -21.52 -29.78 11.06
C ASP A 208 -21.89 -29.91 12.54
N ASP A 209 -23.16 -29.65 12.89
CA ASP A 209 -23.68 -29.76 14.26
C ASP A 209 -23.62 -31.21 14.81
N ASN A 210 -23.66 -32.22 13.94
CA ASN A 210 -23.51 -33.63 14.29
C ASN A 210 -22.03 -34.07 14.38
N GLN A 211 -21.06 -33.15 14.28
CA GLN A 211 -19.63 -33.40 14.25
C GLN A 211 -19.16 -34.20 13.01
N GLN A 212 -19.97 -34.23 11.94
CA GLN A 212 -19.58 -34.82 10.68
C GLN A 212 -18.64 -33.86 9.95
N GLU A 213 -17.54 -34.40 9.43
CA GLU A 213 -16.54 -33.64 8.70
C GLU A 213 -17.00 -33.37 7.27
N ILE A 214 -16.98 -32.09 6.86
CA ILE A 214 -17.33 -31.62 5.52
C ILE A 214 -16.06 -31.36 4.70
N GLU A 215 -15.05 -30.72 5.32
CA GLU A 215 -13.75 -30.46 4.74
C GLU A 215 -12.64 -30.81 5.77
N HIS A 216 -11.58 -31.47 5.31
CA HIS A 216 -10.47 -31.92 6.14
C HIS A 216 -9.22 -31.07 5.93
N GLN A 217 -8.68 -30.48 7.01
CA GLN A 217 -7.38 -29.79 7.06
C GLN A 217 -7.12 -28.84 5.88
N ARG A 218 -8.11 -27.98 5.54
CA ARG A 218 -8.04 -26.99 4.48
C ARG A 218 -7.86 -25.56 4.99
N HIS A 219 -7.27 -24.70 4.18
CA HIS A 219 -7.07 -23.28 4.51
C HIS A 219 -8.33 -22.45 4.18
N LEU A 220 -9.47 -22.77 4.81
CA LEU A 220 -10.82 -22.29 4.45
C LEU A 220 -11.02 -20.78 4.56
N LEU A 221 -10.17 -20.08 5.31
CA LEU A 221 -10.19 -18.63 5.48
C LEU A 221 -9.05 -17.93 4.71
N SER A 222 -8.19 -18.69 3.98
CA SER A 222 -7.06 -18.13 3.27
C SER A 222 -7.46 -17.51 1.94
N LEU A 223 -7.37 -16.19 1.82
CA LEU A 223 -7.68 -15.46 0.59
C LEU A 223 -6.45 -15.38 -0.33
N ARG A 224 -6.72 -15.29 -1.64
CA ARG A 224 -5.77 -14.85 -2.66
C ARG A 224 -5.36 -13.39 -2.41
N ASP A 225 -4.35 -12.92 -3.11
CA ASP A 225 -3.93 -11.52 -3.02
C ASP A 225 -4.77 -10.65 -3.96
N MET A 226 -5.07 -9.42 -3.53
CA MET A 226 -5.78 -8.44 -4.34
C MET A 226 -4.91 -7.98 -5.51
N CYS A 227 -5.49 -7.80 -6.68
CA CYS A 227 -4.90 -7.13 -7.82
C CYS A 227 -5.98 -6.39 -8.61
N GLN A 228 -5.94 -5.05 -8.57
CA GLN A 228 -6.91 -4.17 -9.21
C GLN A 228 -6.29 -3.37 -10.37
N ILE A 229 -5.17 -3.82 -10.93
CA ILE A 229 -4.43 -3.05 -11.93
C ILE A 229 -5.28 -2.72 -13.18
N ASP A 230 -6.13 -3.66 -13.58
CA ASP A 230 -7.01 -3.49 -14.74
C ASP A 230 -8.27 -2.66 -14.40
N HIS A 231 -8.54 -2.40 -13.11
CA HIS A 231 -9.72 -1.71 -12.60
C HIS A 231 -9.42 -0.33 -11.99
N LEU A 232 -8.20 0.20 -12.14
CA LEU A 232 -7.82 1.49 -11.55
C LEU A 232 -8.67 2.65 -12.09
N GLU A 233 -9.01 2.64 -13.38
CA GLU A 233 -9.86 3.66 -14.00
C GLU A 233 -11.29 3.62 -13.41
N GLU A 234 -11.87 2.42 -13.26
CA GLU A 234 -13.16 2.21 -12.59
C GLU A 234 -13.16 2.71 -11.14
N LEU A 235 -12.08 2.44 -10.38
CA LEU A 235 -11.92 2.93 -9.02
C LEU A 235 -11.79 4.45 -8.96
N ALA A 236 -11.02 5.06 -9.87
CA ALA A 236 -10.91 6.50 -10.00
C ALA A 236 -12.28 7.12 -10.33
N ASP A 237 -13.03 6.55 -11.27
CA ASP A 237 -14.37 7.00 -11.66
C ASP A 237 -15.36 6.86 -10.50
N SER A 238 -15.20 5.85 -9.64
CA SER A 238 -15.99 5.65 -8.42
C SER A 238 -15.65 6.62 -7.28
N GLY A 239 -14.67 7.52 -7.46
CA GLY A 239 -14.36 8.55 -6.47
C GLY A 239 -13.08 8.33 -5.67
N ALA A 240 -12.41 7.19 -5.81
CA ALA A 240 -11.11 6.98 -5.16
C ALA A 240 -10.06 7.95 -5.72
N CYS A 241 -9.29 8.56 -4.83
CA CYS A 241 -8.19 9.46 -5.19
C CYS A 241 -6.81 8.92 -4.77
N SER A 242 -6.75 7.93 -3.87
CA SER A 242 -5.51 7.30 -3.42
C SER A 242 -5.58 5.78 -3.58
N PHE A 243 -4.58 5.22 -4.27
CA PHE A 243 -4.46 3.80 -4.60
C PHE A 243 -3.34 3.16 -3.78
N LYS A 244 -3.72 2.40 -2.74
CA LYS A 244 -2.79 1.86 -1.76
C LYS A 244 -2.34 0.44 -2.09
N ILE A 245 -1.03 0.25 -2.15
CA ILE A 245 -0.39 -1.06 -2.24
C ILE A 245 -0.16 -1.60 -0.82
N GLU A 246 -0.65 -2.81 -0.51
CA GLU A 246 -0.33 -3.51 0.75
C GLU A 246 1.05 -4.15 0.67
N GLY A 247 1.86 -4.05 1.75
CA GLY A 247 3.13 -4.73 1.72
C GLY A 247 4.24 -4.18 2.61
N ARG A 248 3.95 -3.57 3.78
CA ARG A 248 4.99 -3.02 4.69
C ARG A 248 6.06 -4.01 5.18
N LEU A 249 5.87 -5.31 5.00
CA LEU A 249 6.86 -6.34 5.32
C LEU A 249 7.55 -6.91 4.07
N LYS A 250 7.26 -6.34 2.88
CA LYS A 250 7.85 -6.77 1.62
C LYS A 250 9.22 -6.15 1.41
N ASP A 251 10.02 -6.84 0.60
CA ASP A 251 11.35 -6.41 0.19
C ASP A 251 11.32 -5.31 -0.88
N VAL A 252 12.48 -4.76 -1.17
CA VAL A 252 12.65 -3.69 -2.15
C VAL A 252 12.31 -4.15 -3.58
N GLU A 253 12.54 -5.41 -3.92
CA GLU A 253 12.22 -5.98 -5.24
C GLU A 253 10.72 -5.97 -5.50
N TYR A 254 9.92 -6.40 -4.50
CA TYR A 254 8.47 -6.32 -4.56
C TYR A 254 8.00 -4.87 -4.75
N VAL A 255 8.56 -3.93 -3.99
CA VAL A 255 8.20 -2.50 -4.08
C VAL A 255 8.51 -1.96 -5.47
N LYS A 256 9.72 -2.15 -5.98
CA LYS A 256 10.12 -1.72 -7.33
C LYS A 256 9.17 -2.24 -8.41
N ASN A 257 8.89 -3.53 -8.39
CA ASN A 257 8.04 -4.19 -9.39
C ASN A 257 6.59 -3.70 -9.34
N VAL A 258 5.96 -3.74 -8.16
CA VAL A 258 4.54 -3.41 -8.02
C VAL A 258 4.30 -1.91 -8.23
N VAL A 259 5.13 -1.04 -7.65
CA VAL A 259 4.99 0.41 -7.82
C VAL A 259 5.15 0.80 -9.29
N SER A 260 6.14 0.25 -10.01
CA SER A 260 6.34 0.53 -11.44
C SER A 260 5.13 0.14 -12.29
N ALA A 261 4.52 -1.04 -12.02
CA ALA A 261 3.34 -1.49 -12.76
C ALA A 261 2.16 -0.53 -12.56
N TYR A 262 1.87 -0.17 -11.31
CA TYR A 262 0.76 0.71 -10.98
C TYR A 262 1.01 2.17 -11.41
N SER A 263 2.24 2.66 -11.29
CA SER A 263 2.62 4.00 -11.75
C SER A 263 2.41 4.15 -13.26
N GLN A 264 2.91 3.20 -14.07
CA GLN A 264 2.68 3.21 -15.52
C GLN A 264 1.19 3.17 -15.87
N ARG A 265 0.40 2.37 -15.13
CA ARG A 265 -1.04 2.28 -15.36
C ARG A 265 -1.78 3.59 -15.04
N ILE A 266 -1.41 4.29 -13.98
CA ILE A 266 -1.97 5.61 -13.64
C ILE A 266 -1.61 6.64 -14.73
N ASP A 267 -0.35 6.64 -15.23
CA ASP A 267 0.07 7.53 -16.30
C ASP A 267 -0.73 7.30 -17.60
N GLU A 268 -1.05 6.03 -17.94
CA GLU A 268 -1.93 5.70 -19.05
C GLU A 268 -3.35 6.26 -18.87
N ILE A 269 -3.92 6.16 -17.66
CA ILE A 269 -5.26 6.70 -17.35
C ILE A 269 -5.26 8.22 -17.48
N ILE A 270 -4.26 8.90 -16.94
CA ILE A 270 -4.13 10.35 -17.02
C ILE A 270 -3.93 10.80 -18.48
N LYS A 271 -3.12 10.08 -19.25
CA LYS A 271 -2.92 10.38 -20.68
C LYS A 271 -4.20 10.27 -21.49
N LYS A 272 -5.11 9.37 -21.13
CA LYS A 272 -6.43 9.23 -21.79
C LYS A 272 -7.43 10.32 -21.40
N ALA A 273 -7.35 10.82 -20.16
CA ALA A 273 -8.30 11.79 -19.61
C ALA A 273 -7.59 12.92 -18.83
N PRO A 274 -6.75 13.74 -19.52
CA PRO A 274 -5.91 14.75 -18.88
C PRO A 274 -6.71 15.96 -18.34
N ASP A 275 -7.95 16.13 -18.77
CA ASP A 275 -8.91 17.09 -18.26
C ASP A 275 -9.58 16.66 -16.95
N ARG A 276 -9.62 15.35 -16.67
CA ARG A 276 -10.25 14.77 -15.49
C ARG A 276 -9.24 14.48 -14.38
N TYR A 277 -8.06 14.00 -14.72
CA TYR A 277 -7.08 13.45 -13.79
C TYR A 277 -5.69 14.06 -13.96
N CYS A 278 -4.94 14.15 -12.85
CA CYS A 278 -3.53 14.49 -12.81
C CYS A 278 -2.79 13.64 -11.76
N ARG A 279 -1.46 13.63 -11.79
CA ARG A 279 -0.63 13.00 -10.74
C ARG A 279 -0.65 13.84 -9.47
N ALA A 280 -0.54 13.17 -8.31
CA ALA A 280 -0.42 13.84 -7.01
C ALA A 280 1.00 14.35 -6.72
N SER A 281 2.00 13.88 -7.47
CA SER A 281 3.40 14.29 -7.35
C SER A 281 4.03 14.57 -8.72
N HIS A 282 5.26 15.03 -8.75
CA HIS A 282 5.93 15.55 -9.95
C HIS A 282 7.08 14.68 -10.42
N GLY A 283 7.52 14.93 -11.64
CA GLY A 283 8.65 14.28 -12.28
C GLY A 283 8.29 13.03 -13.09
N LYS A 284 9.02 12.85 -14.18
CA LYS A 284 8.88 11.72 -15.10
C LYS A 284 9.79 10.57 -14.66
N VAL A 285 9.24 9.35 -14.67
CA VAL A 285 10.01 8.13 -14.39
C VAL A 285 10.39 7.44 -15.69
N GLU A 286 11.66 7.08 -15.80
CA GLU A 286 12.20 6.23 -16.85
C GLU A 286 12.55 4.87 -16.26
N TYR A 287 12.03 3.80 -16.86
CA TYR A 287 12.18 2.43 -16.38
C TYR A 287 13.15 1.65 -17.26
N ASP A 288 14.12 0.96 -16.65
CA ASP A 288 15.08 0.08 -17.34
C ASP A 288 14.58 -1.38 -17.35
N PHE A 289 13.33 -1.66 -16.98
CA PHE A 289 12.72 -2.99 -16.96
C PHE A 289 11.22 -2.94 -17.24
N GLN A 290 10.66 -4.10 -17.59
CA GLN A 290 9.21 -4.29 -17.71
C GLN A 290 8.67 -4.95 -16.43
N PRO A 291 7.76 -4.31 -15.67
CA PRO A 291 7.21 -4.89 -14.46
C PRO A 291 6.32 -6.10 -14.76
N ASN A 292 6.35 -7.10 -13.86
CA ASN A 292 5.50 -8.27 -13.95
C ASN A 292 5.05 -8.70 -12.54
N LEU A 293 3.78 -8.41 -12.22
CA LEU A 293 3.20 -8.66 -10.91
C LEU A 293 3.20 -10.15 -10.50
N ARG A 294 3.24 -11.08 -11.46
CA ARG A 294 3.23 -12.52 -11.19
C ARG A 294 4.59 -13.06 -10.74
N LYS A 295 5.69 -12.34 -11.01
CA LYS A 295 7.06 -12.76 -10.70
C LYS A 295 7.51 -12.43 -9.28
N THR A 296 6.78 -11.60 -8.56
CA THR A 296 7.01 -11.33 -7.15
C THR A 296 5.96 -12.03 -6.29
N PHE A 297 6.05 -11.91 -4.96
CA PHE A 297 5.20 -12.61 -4.02
C PHE A 297 3.70 -12.44 -4.34
N ASN A 298 3.00 -13.56 -4.63
CA ASN A 298 1.55 -13.61 -4.75
C ASN A 298 1.00 -15.02 -4.46
N ARG A 299 -0.26 -15.10 -3.99
CA ARG A 299 -1.02 -16.35 -3.72
C ARG A 299 -2.04 -16.66 -4.82
N GLY A 300 -1.79 -16.17 -6.04
CA GLY A 300 -2.80 -15.97 -7.05
C GLY A 300 -3.58 -14.68 -6.80
N PHE A 301 -4.18 -14.11 -7.85
CA PHE A 301 -4.85 -12.81 -7.79
C PHE A 301 -6.37 -12.93 -7.78
N THR A 302 -7.01 -11.93 -7.16
CA THR A 302 -8.46 -11.73 -7.16
C THR A 302 -8.79 -10.25 -7.20
N THR A 303 -9.92 -9.89 -7.82
CA THR A 303 -10.53 -8.55 -7.71
C THR A 303 -11.40 -8.42 -6.46
N TYR A 304 -11.45 -9.46 -5.65
CA TYR A 304 -12.17 -9.57 -4.38
C TYR A 304 -13.68 -9.33 -4.58
N PHE A 305 -14.22 -8.22 -4.05
CA PHE A 305 -15.64 -7.89 -4.18
C PHE A 305 -15.91 -6.68 -5.10
N LEU A 306 -14.92 -6.17 -5.81
CA LEU A 306 -15.05 -4.95 -6.60
C LEU A 306 -16.28 -4.99 -7.53
N ASN A 307 -16.40 -6.06 -8.33
CA ASN A 307 -17.49 -6.28 -9.28
C ASN A 307 -18.51 -7.31 -8.75
N GLY A 308 -18.66 -7.39 -7.44
CA GLY A 308 -19.55 -8.30 -6.76
C GLY A 308 -18.88 -9.56 -6.23
N ARG A 309 -19.69 -10.53 -5.81
CA ARG A 309 -19.21 -11.72 -5.11
C ARG A 309 -18.73 -12.80 -6.09
N GLN A 310 -17.51 -13.27 -5.88
CA GLN A 310 -16.88 -14.33 -6.67
C GLN A 310 -16.59 -15.55 -5.77
N ALA A 311 -16.68 -16.77 -6.32
CA ALA A 311 -16.45 -18.00 -5.55
C ALA A 311 -14.96 -18.29 -5.32
N ASP A 312 -14.09 -17.83 -6.22
CA ASP A 312 -12.67 -18.18 -6.29
C ASP A 312 -11.73 -17.16 -5.61
N ILE A 313 -12.25 -16.37 -4.67
CA ILE A 313 -11.44 -15.39 -3.90
C ILE A 313 -10.52 -16.05 -2.89
N ALA A 314 -10.76 -17.32 -2.53
CA ALA A 314 -9.99 -18.08 -1.55
C ALA A 314 -8.97 -19.02 -2.21
N CYS A 315 -7.91 -19.33 -1.46
CA CYS A 315 -6.91 -20.34 -1.80
C CYS A 315 -6.89 -21.37 -0.67
N PHE A 316 -7.69 -22.44 -0.84
CA PHE A 316 -7.87 -23.47 0.20
C PHE A 316 -6.68 -24.43 0.32
N ASP A 317 -5.81 -24.50 -0.70
CA ASP A 317 -4.71 -25.45 -0.75
C ASP A 317 -3.44 -24.93 -0.07
N THR A 318 -3.21 -23.61 -0.11
CA THR A 318 -1.98 -23.04 0.47
C THR A 318 -2.13 -21.59 0.91
N PRO A 319 -1.50 -21.19 2.04
CA PRO A 319 -1.37 -19.79 2.45
C PRO A 319 -0.07 -19.16 1.91
N LYS A 320 0.79 -19.94 1.23
CA LYS A 320 2.12 -19.52 0.74
C LYS A 320 2.03 -18.94 -0.66
N ALA A 321 3.07 -18.20 -1.07
CA ALA A 321 3.19 -17.69 -2.43
C ALA A 321 3.37 -18.85 -3.42
N MET A 322 2.61 -18.81 -4.51
CA MET A 322 2.79 -19.70 -5.66
C MET A 322 3.61 -19.05 -6.78
N GLY A 323 3.46 -17.73 -6.97
CA GLY A 323 4.14 -17.00 -8.03
C GLY A 323 3.52 -17.19 -9.41
N GLU A 324 4.37 -17.21 -10.45
CA GLU A 324 4.00 -17.27 -11.85
C GLU A 324 3.70 -18.72 -12.30
N TYR A 325 2.57 -18.95 -12.97
CA TYR A 325 2.33 -20.23 -13.64
C TYR A 325 3.26 -20.38 -14.84
N VAL A 326 4.07 -21.46 -14.88
CA VAL A 326 5.11 -21.67 -15.91
C VAL A 326 4.85 -22.88 -16.83
N GLY A 327 3.75 -23.59 -16.61
CA GLY A 327 3.37 -24.71 -17.46
C GLY A 327 3.01 -25.98 -16.69
N LYS A 328 2.96 -27.12 -17.37
CA LYS A 328 2.70 -28.44 -16.77
C LYS A 328 3.91 -29.35 -16.92
N VAL A 329 4.08 -30.25 -15.98
CA VAL A 329 5.02 -31.38 -16.14
C VAL A 329 4.61 -32.21 -17.32
N LYS A 330 5.46 -32.31 -18.36
CA LYS A 330 5.20 -33.12 -19.56
C LYS A 330 5.58 -34.57 -19.35
N GLU A 331 6.80 -34.82 -18.91
CA GLU A 331 7.37 -36.14 -18.66
C GLU A 331 8.45 -36.07 -17.59
N ILE A 332 8.67 -37.19 -16.89
CA ILE A 332 9.73 -37.35 -15.92
C ILE A 332 10.66 -38.46 -16.39
N ARG A 333 11.99 -38.22 -16.36
CA ARG A 333 13.02 -39.19 -16.76
C ARG A 333 14.17 -39.16 -15.73
N GLY A 334 14.20 -40.16 -14.87
CA GLY A 334 15.21 -40.27 -13.81
C GLY A 334 15.18 -39.06 -12.90
N ASN A 335 16.28 -38.31 -12.85
CA ASN A 335 16.45 -37.11 -11.99
C ASN A 335 16.09 -35.79 -12.70
N SER A 336 15.34 -35.84 -13.79
CA SER A 336 14.94 -34.66 -14.57
C SER A 336 13.52 -34.79 -15.10
N PHE A 337 12.92 -33.65 -15.46
CA PHE A 337 11.61 -33.58 -16.08
C PHE A 337 11.55 -32.48 -17.13
N ASN A 338 10.61 -32.59 -18.06
CA ASN A 338 10.33 -31.59 -19.08
C ASN A 338 9.05 -30.82 -18.71
N VAL A 339 9.06 -29.50 -18.97
CA VAL A 339 7.91 -28.60 -18.79
C VAL A 339 7.26 -28.32 -20.15
N ALA A 340 5.94 -28.49 -20.22
CA ALA A 340 5.12 -28.03 -21.34
C ALA A 340 4.67 -26.59 -21.03
N GLY A 341 5.36 -25.63 -21.64
CA GLY A 341 5.13 -24.18 -21.44
C GLY A 341 6.10 -23.36 -22.28
N THR A 342 5.90 -22.05 -22.28
CA THR A 342 6.75 -21.07 -23.00
C THR A 342 7.72 -20.32 -22.09
N ALA A 343 7.68 -20.59 -20.79
CA ALA A 343 8.57 -19.93 -19.83
C ALA A 343 10.03 -20.36 -20.05
N THR A 344 10.95 -19.42 -19.88
CA THR A 344 12.39 -19.66 -19.80
C THR A 344 12.78 -19.92 -18.35
N PHE A 345 13.79 -20.75 -18.12
CA PHE A 345 14.24 -21.13 -16.78
C PHE A 345 15.74 -20.88 -16.61
N GLU A 346 16.09 -20.48 -15.40
CA GLU A 346 17.48 -20.27 -14.98
C GLU A 346 17.89 -21.26 -13.89
N ASN A 347 19.21 -21.49 -13.79
CA ASN A 347 19.77 -22.24 -12.67
C ASN A 347 19.49 -21.46 -11.36
N GLY A 348 18.92 -22.16 -10.39
CA GLY A 348 18.56 -21.55 -9.11
C GLY A 348 17.10 -21.15 -8.97
N ASP A 349 16.31 -21.18 -10.05
CA ASP A 349 14.86 -20.90 -9.97
C ASP A 349 14.17 -21.77 -8.92
N GLY A 350 13.27 -21.16 -8.15
CA GLY A 350 12.39 -21.85 -7.22
C GLY A 350 11.07 -22.19 -7.88
N LEU A 351 10.75 -23.48 -7.92
CA LEU A 351 9.47 -23.97 -8.45
C LEU A 351 8.62 -24.61 -7.35
N CYS A 352 7.31 -24.63 -7.55
CA CYS A 352 6.38 -25.30 -6.66
C CYS A 352 5.18 -25.86 -7.44
N PHE A 353 4.47 -26.79 -6.81
CA PHE A 353 3.25 -27.42 -7.33
C PHE A 353 2.32 -27.79 -6.17
N ILE A 354 1.04 -27.96 -6.44
CA ILE A 354 0.07 -28.52 -5.50
C ILE A 354 0.00 -30.03 -5.76
N ASN A 355 0.27 -30.83 -4.73
CA ASN A 355 0.19 -32.28 -4.80
C ASN A 355 -1.26 -32.79 -4.68
N GLU A 356 -1.46 -34.11 -4.75
CA GLU A 356 -2.77 -34.76 -4.66
C GLU A 356 -3.44 -34.64 -3.28
N GLU A 357 -2.66 -34.34 -2.24
CA GLU A 357 -3.14 -34.08 -0.87
C GLU A 357 -3.47 -32.60 -0.64
N HIS A 358 -3.52 -31.78 -1.71
CA HIS A 358 -3.76 -30.35 -1.64
C HIS A 358 -2.70 -29.57 -0.83
N GLU A 359 -1.43 -30.01 -0.90
CA GLU A 359 -0.32 -29.34 -0.24
C GLU A 359 0.66 -28.74 -1.25
N LEU A 360 1.18 -27.55 -0.93
CA LEU A 360 2.21 -26.90 -1.73
C LEU A 360 3.58 -27.50 -1.44
N GLU A 361 4.19 -28.12 -2.44
CA GLU A 361 5.57 -28.57 -2.41
C GLU A 361 6.46 -27.67 -3.25
N GLY A 362 7.56 -27.20 -2.67
CA GLY A 362 8.56 -26.33 -3.32
C GLY A 362 9.89 -27.07 -3.49
N PHE A 363 10.60 -26.74 -4.59
CA PHE A 363 11.93 -27.27 -4.86
C PHE A 363 12.74 -26.30 -5.70
N ARG A 364 14.06 -26.47 -5.72
CA ARG A 364 14.98 -25.60 -6.45
C ARG A 364 15.56 -26.30 -7.66
N ILE A 365 15.67 -25.60 -8.78
CA ILE A 365 16.32 -26.06 -9.99
C ILE A 365 17.83 -25.89 -9.87
N ASN A 366 18.57 -27.00 -9.99
CA ASN A 366 20.02 -26.97 -10.00
C ASN A 366 20.56 -26.65 -11.40
N LYS A 367 19.91 -27.21 -12.45
CA LYS A 367 20.29 -26.98 -13.83
C LYS A 367 19.05 -26.93 -14.74
N ALA A 368 19.01 -25.94 -15.63
CA ALA A 368 18.02 -25.81 -16.69
C ALA A 368 18.69 -25.94 -18.06
N VAL A 369 18.10 -26.72 -18.96
CA VAL A 369 18.53 -26.84 -20.35
C VAL A 369 17.28 -26.73 -21.23
N GLY A 370 16.97 -25.51 -21.64
CA GLY A 370 15.66 -25.20 -22.20
C GLY A 370 14.55 -25.58 -21.23
N ASN A 371 13.57 -26.36 -21.71
CA ASN A 371 12.44 -26.81 -20.88
C ASN A 371 12.73 -28.09 -20.09
N ARG A 372 13.95 -28.63 -20.14
CA ARG A 372 14.39 -29.77 -19.33
C ARG A 372 15.06 -29.30 -18.06
N LEU A 373 14.48 -29.65 -16.94
CA LEU A 373 14.85 -29.18 -15.62
C LEU A 373 15.40 -30.31 -14.76
N PHE A 374 16.48 -30.01 -14.05
CA PHE A 374 17.18 -30.90 -13.13
C PHE A 374 17.09 -30.29 -11.73
N PRO A 375 16.15 -30.73 -10.88
CA PRO A 375 16.05 -30.23 -9.51
C PRO A 375 17.25 -30.67 -8.67
N LEU A 376 17.54 -29.94 -7.61
CA LEU A 376 18.57 -30.35 -6.63
C LEU A 376 18.25 -31.71 -6.01
N LYS A 377 16.96 -31.93 -5.69
CA LYS A 377 16.38 -33.20 -5.27
C LYS A 377 15.05 -33.37 -6.00
N MET A 378 14.87 -34.51 -6.69
CA MET A 378 13.62 -34.80 -7.39
C MET A 378 12.46 -34.93 -6.41
N PRO A 379 11.38 -34.13 -6.55
CA PRO A 379 10.22 -34.23 -5.65
C PRO A 379 9.50 -35.58 -5.88
N ALA A 380 9.29 -36.33 -4.78
CA ALA A 380 8.71 -37.67 -4.87
C ALA A 380 7.24 -37.70 -5.35
N ARG A 381 6.50 -36.61 -5.08
CA ARG A 381 5.07 -36.49 -5.42
C ARG A 381 4.80 -35.76 -6.75
N LEU A 382 5.86 -35.32 -7.46
CA LEU A 382 5.72 -34.66 -8.75
C LEU A 382 5.31 -35.71 -9.81
N LYS A 383 4.23 -35.40 -10.57
CA LYS A 383 3.70 -36.30 -11.60
C LYS A 383 3.47 -35.56 -12.94
N PRO A 384 3.51 -36.25 -14.07
CA PRO A 384 3.09 -35.69 -15.34
C PRO A 384 1.67 -35.12 -15.29
N GLY A 385 1.46 -33.99 -15.96
CA GLY A 385 0.18 -33.26 -15.99
C GLY A 385 0.00 -32.24 -14.85
N MET A 386 0.78 -32.29 -13.75
CA MET A 386 0.71 -31.31 -12.68
C MET A 386 1.15 -29.93 -13.15
N GLY A 387 0.42 -28.89 -12.69
CA GLY A 387 0.76 -27.49 -12.92
C GLY A 387 1.96 -27.05 -12.09
N LEU A 388 2.89 -26.34 -12.72
CA LEU A 388 4.08 -25.80 -12.08
C LEU A 388 3.98 -24.29 -11.98
N TYR A 389 4.44 -23.76 -10.85
CA TYR A 389 4.53 -22.34 -10.57
C TYR A 389 5.97 -21.99 -10.19
N ARG A 390 6.42 -20.80 -10.58
CA ARG A 390 7.71 -20.24 -10.21
C ARG A 390 7.52 -19.20 -9.12
N ASN A 391 7.93 -19.52 -7.90
CA ASN A 391 7.84 -18.64 -6.74
C ASN A 391 9.13 -17.87 -6.45
N ASN A 392 10.22 -18.15 -7.19
CA ASN A 392 11.46 -17.39 -7.18
C ASN A 392 12.07 -17.41 -8.60
N ASP A 393 12.07 -16.25 -9.26
CA ASP A 393 12.68 -16.01 -10.58
C ASP A 393 14.03 -15.33 -10.36
N VAL A 394 15.12 -16.10 -10.51
CA VAL A 394 16.49 -15.62 -10.24
C VAL A 394 16.90 -14.51 -11.18
N ALA A 395 16.59 -14.60 -12.47
CA ALA A 395 16.93 -13.56 -13.44
C ALA A 395 16.19 -12.25 -13.13
N PHE A 396 14.92 -12.32 -12.77
CA PHE A 396 14.10 -11.16 -12.42
C PHE A 396 14.56 -10.51 -11.10
N SER A 397 14.87 -11.30 -10.08
CA SER A 397 15.45 -10.79 -8.82
C SER A 397 16.80 -10.11 -9.05
N HIS A 398 17.68 -10.70 -9.88
CA HIS A 398 18.95 -10.08 -10.24
C HIS A 398 18.74 -8.74 -10.97
N LEU A 399 17.79 -8.66 -11.90
CA LEU A 399 17.43 -7.41 -12.57
C LEU A 399 16.99 -6.34 -11.57
N LEU A 400 16.10 -6.69 -10.62
CA LEU A 400 15.55 -5.77 -9.62
C LEU A 400 16.57 -5.36 -8.54
N SER A 401 17.66 -6.11 -8.35
CA SER A 401 18.71 -5.72 -7.40
C SER A 401 19.49 -4.47 -7.84
N GLY A 402 19.49 -4.14 -9.15
CA GLY A 402 20.12 -2.97 -9.73
C GLY A 402 19.28 -1.69 -9.66
N VAL A 403 19.79 -0.63 -10.30
CA VAL A 403 19.02 0.61 -10.55
C VAL A 403 18.08 0.34 -11.73
N THR A 404 16.78 0.31 -11.48
CA THR A 404 15.76 -0.09 -12.46
C THR A 404 14.80 1.04 -12.84
N ALA A 405 14.90 2.19 -12.17
CA ALA A 405 14.13 3.38 -12.54
C ALA A 405 14.89 4.65 -12.15
N ARG A 406 14.62 5.73 -12.90
CA ARG A 406 15.14 7.09 -12.63
C ARG A 406 13.98 8.07 -12.73
N ARG A 407 13.73 8.82 -11.66
CA ARG A 407 12.73 9.88 -11.62
C ARG A 407 13.41 11.23 -11.75
N LYS A 408 12.97 12.06 -12.70
CA LYS A 408 13.55 13.37 -12.98
C LYS A 408 12.46 14.45 -13.11
N LEU A 409 12.72 15.61 -12.50
CA LEU A 409 11.93 16.82 -12.67
C LEU A 409 12.32 17.52 -13.98
N GLN A 410 11.32 17.87 -14.80
CA GLN A 410 11.57 18.52 -16.08
C GLN A 410 11.83 20.01 -15.89
N VAL A 411 12.97 20.52 -16.40
CA VAL A 411 13.29 21.95 -16.36
C VAL A 411 13.38 22.54 -17.76
N GLU A 412 12.94 23.79 -17.87
CA GLU A 412 13.17 24.63 -19.04
C GLU A 412 14.25 25.64 -18.70
N MET A 413 15.18 25.86 -19.64
CA MET A 413 16.32 26.74 -19.47
C MET A 413 16.31 27.86 -20.50
N THR A 414 16.77 29.04 -20.12
CA THR A 414 17.03 30.15 -21.05
C THR A 414 18.40 30.74 -20.75
N PHE A 415 19.27 30.74 -21.75
CA PHE A 415 20.62 31.28 -21.67
C PHE A 415 20.70 32.59 -22.44
N GLN A 416 21.13 33.68 -21.78
CA GLN A 416 21.11 35.05 -22.31
C GLN A 416 22.40 35.78 -21.99
N THR A 417 22.65 36.88 -22.74
CA THR A 417 23.72 37.85 -22.41
C THR A 417 23.19 38.88 -21.39
N THR A 418 24.11 39.35 -20.53
CA THR A 418 23.92 40.56 -19.71
C THR A 418 24.88 41.64 -20.21
N ASP A 419 24.90 42.82 -19.60
CA ASP A 419 25.81 43.91 -20.02
C ASP A 419 27.31 43.51 -19.89
N ASP A 420 27.64 42.72 -18.87
CA ASP A 420 29.00 42.35 -18.47
C ASP A 420 29.22 40.82 -18.38
N GLY A 421 28.33 40.01 -18.95
CA GLY A 421 28.47 38.56 -18.89
C GLY A 421 27.28 37.77 -19.43
N PHE A 422 26.95 36.68 -18.71
CA PHE A 422 25.90 35.75 -19.10
C PHE A 422 25.01 35.35 -17.92
N THR A 423 23.76 35.10 -18.20
CA THR A 423 22.80 34.57 -17.22
C THR A 423 22.11 33.29 -17.72
N LEU A 424 21.83 32.39 -16.80
CA LEU A 424 21.05 31.16 -17.02
C LEU A 424 19.82 31.20 -16.13
N HIS A 425 18.64 31.27 -16.74
CA HIS A 425 17.37 31.07 -16.07
C HIS A 425 16.97 29.60 -16.15
N VAL A 426 16.55 29.02 -15.03
CA VAL A 426 16.05 27.65 -14.95
C VAL A 426 14.69 27.67 -14.26
N SER A 427 13.71 26.98 -14.83
CA SER A 427 12.36 26.90 -14.25
C SER A 427 11.79 25.48 -14.32
N ASN A 428 11.11 25.05 -13.24
CA ASN A 428 10.25 23.89 -13.25
C ASN A 428 8.79 24.37 -13.16
N LYS A 429 8.04 24.20 -14.25
CA LYS A 429 6.65 24.68 -14.34
C LYS A 429 5.68 23.86 -13.49
N GLU A 430 5.93 22.54 -13.34
CA GLU A 430 5.06 21.65 -12.59
C GLU A 430 5.02 22.05 -11.11
N MET A 431 6.18 22.37 -10.55
CA MET A 431 6.30 22.82 -9.16
C MET A 431 6.24 24.35 -9.00
N GLY A 432 6.18 25.10 -10.09
CA GLY A 432 6.09 26.56 -10.07
C GLY A 432 7.29 27.24 -9.39
N VAL A 433 8.49 26.70 -9.55
CA VAL A 433 9.76 27.25 -9.05
C VAL A 433 10.65 27.70 -10.18
N LYS A 434 11.43 28.77 -9.93
CA LYS A 434 12.35 29.35 -10.88
C LYS A 434 13.59 29.88 -10.15
N ALA A 435 14.74 29.77 -10.79
CA ALA A 435 15.99 30.32 -10.31
C ALA A 435 16.82 30.86 -11.46
N GLU A 436 17.78 31.71 -11.13
CA GLU A 436 18.75 32.23 -12.08
C GLU A 436 20.14 32.27 -11.46
N ALA A 437 21.15 32.22 -12.32
CA ALA A 437 22.52 32.48 -11.94
C ALA A 437 23.18 33.34 -13.04
N THR A 438 24.07 34.21 -12.63
CA THR A 438 24.83 35.11 -13.52
C THR A 438 26.33 34.94 -13.29
N ILE A 439 27.10 35.08 -14.35
CA ILE A 439 28.54 35.13 -14.29
C ILE A 439 29.03 36.32 -15.11
N ILE A 440 30.05 36.98 -14.59
CA ILE A 440 30.73 38.09 -15.25
C ILE A 440 31.81 37.50 -16.16
N PHE A 441 31.80 37.88 -17.41
CA PHE A 441 32.78 37.45 -18.40
C PHE A 441 32.73 38.37 -19.63
N ASP A 442 33.86 38.95 -20.02
CA ASP A 442 33.94 39.86 -21.15
C ASP A 442 33.45 39.24 -22.45
N HIS A 443 32.59 39.96 -23.15
CA HIS A 443 32.02 39.52 -24.42
C HIS A 443 33.09 39.53 -25.53
N GLN A 444 33.38 38.36 -26.07
CA GLN A 444 34.27 38.17 -27.21
C GLN A 444 33.53 37.38 -28.30
N GLU A 445 33.69 37.82 -29.55
CA GLU A 445 33.10 37.07 -30.67
C GLU A 445 33.76 35.69 -30.77
N ALA A 446 32.96 34.65 -30.91
CA ALA A 446 33.43 33.30 -31.11
C ALA A 446 33.88 33.09 -32.56
N ARG A 447 34.98 32.36 -32.76
CA ARG A 447 35.46 31.95 -34.10
C ARG A 447 34.49 31.00 -34.82
N GLN A 448 33.65 30.30 -34.06
CA GLN A 448 32.65 29.37 -34.53
C GLN A 448 31.39 29.50 -33.66
N PRO A 449 30.19 29.21 -34.16
CA PRO A 449 28.95 29.24 -33.38
C PRO A 449 29.09 28.37 -32.13
N GLN A 450 28.68 28.90 -30.98
CA GLN A 450 28.83 28.23 -29.67
C GLN A 450 27.56 27.53 -29.21
N GLU A 451 26.46 27.67 -29.91
CA GLU A 451 25.15 27.18 -29.50
C GLU A 451 25.16 25.68 -29.14
N GLU A 452 25.78 24.84 -29.98
CA GLU A 452 25.89 23.40 -29.74
C GLU A 452 26.71 23.06 -28.48
N ASN A 453 27.84 23.78 -28.28
CA ASN A 453 28.67 23.61 -27.08
C ASN A 453 27.94 24.08 -25.83
N ILE A 454 27.26 25.25 -25.88
CA ILE A 454 26.46 25.80 -24.78
C ILE A 454 25.38 24.77 -24.40
N ARG A 455 24.60 24.30 -25.36
CA ARG A 455 23.55 23.30 -25.17
C ARG A 455 24.11 22.05 -24.50
N LYS A 456 25.16 21.46 -25.06
CA LYS A 456 25.82 20.25 -24.56
C LYS A 456 26.33 20.39 -23.11
N GLN A 457 26.83 21.57 -22.71
CA GLN A 457 27.32 21.78 -21.35
C GLN A 457 26.18 22.05 -20.35
N LEU A 458 25.15 22.80 -20.74
CA LEU A 458 24.07 23.16 -19.84
C LEU A 458 23.06 22.01 -19.64
N GLU A 459 22.86 21.13 -20.64
CA GLU A 459 21.99 19.94 -20.52
C GLU A 459 22.59 18.81 -19.69
N LYS A 460 23.84 18.87 -19.24
CA LYS A 460 24.49 17.84 -18.41
C LYS A 460 23.99 17.84 -16.98
N LEU A 461 22.75 17.35 -16.77
CA LEU A 461 22.09 17.29 -15.47
C LEU A 461 22.07 15.88 -14.82
N GLY A 462 22.82 14.92 -15.37
CA GLY A 462 22.74 13.50 -15.00
C GLY A 462 22.84 13.18 -13.51
N ASN A 463 23.66 13.96 -12.77
CA ASN A 463 23.88 13.76 -11.32
C ASN A 463 22.90 14.56 -10.43
N THR A 464 21.86 15.17 -11.01
CA THR A 464 20.83 15.93 -10.27
C THR A 464 19.47 15.27 -10.40
N ILE A 465 18.49 15.74 -9.66
CA ILE A 465 17.09 15.30 -9.78
C ILE A 465 16.38 15.89 -11.03
N PHE A 466 17.07 16.69 -11.83
CA PHE A 466 16.51 17.39 -12.98
C PHE A 466 16.90 16.75 -14.32
N ALA A 467 16.04 16.97 -15.32
CA ALA A 467 16.33 16.73 -16.74
C ALA A 467 15.90 17.93 -17.56
N CYS A 468 16.73 18.33 -18.52
CA CYS A 468 16.41 19.43 -19.40
C CYS A 468 15.35 19.00 -20.41
N LYS A 469 14.17 19.68 -20.39
CA LYS A 469 13.10 19.51 -21.36
C LYS A 469 13.33 20.33 -22.60
N GLU A 470 13.76 21.57 -22.41
CA GLU A 470 14.01 22.54 -23.47
C GLU A 470 15.04 23.55 -23.00
N ILE A 471 15.96 23.92 -23.89
CA ILE A 471 16.88 25.03 -23.68
C ILE A 471 16.77 26.04 -24.83
N LYS A 472 16.51 27.31 -24.49
CA LYS A 472 16.52 28.44 -25.40
C LYS A 472 17.82 29.22 -25.24
N ILE A 473 18.54 29.43 -26.31
CA ILE A 473 19.77 30.21 -26.34
C ILE A 473 19.51 31.47 -27.13
N GLU A 474 19.76 32.63 -26.53
CA GLU A 474 19.63 33.91 -27.22
C GLU A 474 20.63 34.00 -28.40
N ASP A 475 20.20 34.50 -29.57
CA ASP A 475 21.03 34.58 -30.80
C ASP A 475 22.36 35.28 -30.57
N LYS A 476 22.39 36.36 -29.78
CA LYS A 476 23.60 37.08 -29.40
C LYS A 476 24.51 36.21 -28.56
N ALA A 477 23.98 35.50 -27.54
CA ALA A 477 24.73 34.62 -26.66
C ALA A 477 25.38 33.46 -27.44
N GLY A 478 24.70 32.90 -28.45
CA GLY A 478 25.21 31.81 -29.29
C GLY A 478 26.39 32.19 -30.18
N LYS A 479 26.64 33.49 -30.39
CA LYS A 479 27.74 34.04 -31.19
C LYS A 479 28.95 34.44 -30.37
N LEU A 480 28.85 34.46 -29.04
CA LEU A 480 29.88 34.89 -28.13
C LEU A 480 30.64 33.67 -27.57
N PHE A 481 31.95 33.85 -27.35
CA PHE A 481 32.78 32.85 -26.74
C PHE A 481 32.54 32.78 -25.24
N ILE A 482 32.37 31.59 -24.73
CA ILE A 482 32.32 31.28 -23.29
C ILE A 482 33.04 29.97 -23.00
N PRO A 483 33.99 29.93 -22.05
CA PRO A 483 34.64 28.70 -21.64
C PRO A 483 33.68 27.65 -21.08
N SER A 484 33.86 26.38 -21.43
CA SER A 484 33.05 25.27 -20.92
C SER A 484 33.06 25.14 -19.39
N SER A 485 34.15 25.57 -18.74
CA SER A 485 34.25 25.64 -17.27
C SER A 485 33.26 26.61 -16.66
N LEU A 486 33.12 27.79 -17.27
CA LEU A 486 32.14 28.81 -16.83
C LEU A 486 30.68 28.40 -17.09
N LEU A 487 30.41 27.74 -18.21
CA LEU A 487 29.10 27.13 -18.46
C LEU A 487 28.76 26.07 -17.39
N THR A 488 29.74 25.26 -16.98
CA THR A 488 29.58 24.27 -15.93
C THR A 488 29.34 24.91 -14.57
N GLU A 489 30.05 25.99 -14.25
CA GLU A 489 29.84 26.75 -13.01
C GLU A 489 28.45 27.41 -12.99
N LEU A 490 28.06 28.07 -14.06
CA LEU A 490 26.78 28.73 -14.22
C LEU A 490 25.61 27.74 -14.03
N ARG A 491 25.68 26.60 -14.71
CA ARG A 491 24.72 25.51 -14.55
C ARG A 491 24.63 25.06 -13.09
N ARG A 492 25.78 24.78 -12.43
CA ARG A 492 25.80 24.33 -11.03
C ARG A 492 25.14 25.36 -10.09
N LYS A 493 25.46 26.65 -10.25
CA LYS A 493 24.86 27.74 -9.45
C LYS A 493 23.35 27.83 -9.67
N ALA A 494 22.88 27.79 -10.90
CA ALA A 494 21.47 27.89 -11.24
C ALA A 494 20.66 26.69 -10.70
N ILE A 495 21.20 25.47 -10.81
CA ILE A 495 20.57 24.26 -10.27
C ILE A 495 20.52 24.29 -8.74
N GLN A 496 21.61 24.66 -8.08
CA GLN A 496 21.66 24.79 -6.62
C GLN A 496 20.64 25.84 -6.10
N ALA A 497 20.51 26.96 -6.80
CA ALA A 497 19.49 27.97 -6.47
C ALA A 497 18.07 27.42 -6.66
N LEU A 498 17.84 26.61 -7.71
CA LEU A 498 16.54 25.97 -7.94
C LEU A 498 16.21 24.94 -6.83
N GLU A 499 17.16 24.15 -6.40
CA GLU A 499 17.02 23.20 -5.27
C GLU A 499 16.63 23.92 -3.97
N GLN A 500 17.25 25.08 -3.68
CA GLN A 500 16.89 25.90 -2.52
C GLN A 500 15.46 26.43 -2.59
N GLN A 501 14.99 26.81 -3.77
CA GLN A 501 13.57 27.23 -3.97
C GLN A 501 12.60 26.09 -3.75
N LEU A 502 12.94 24.86 -4.11
CA LEU A 502 12.12 23.67 -3.82
C LEU A 502 11.96 23.45 -2.31
N VAL A 503 13.04 23.56 -1.55
CA VAL A 503 13.00 23.39 -0.09
C VAL A 503 12.14 24.48 0.57
N GLN A 504 12.29 25.76 0.18
CA GLN A 504 11.51 26.87 0.76
C GLN A 504 10.00 26.77 0.50
N LYS A 505 9.60 26.16 -0.61
CA LYS A 505 8.17 26.02 -0.99
C LYS A 505 7.41 24.97 -0.16
N GLN A 506 8.09 24.17 0.65
CA GLN A 506 7.51 23.07 1.43
C GLN A 506 6.90 23.50 2.77
N GLU A 507 6.86 24.82 3.10
CA GLU A 507 6.18 25.29 4.30
C GLU A 507 4.68 25.00 4.26
N ARG A 508 4.17 24.36 5.32
CA ARG A 508 2.77 23.90 5.41
C ARG A 508 2.00 24.77 6.41
N PRO A 509 0.71 25.02 6.13
CA PRO A 509 -0.16 25.66 7.10
C PRO A 509 -0.41 24.73 8.29
N ALA A 510 -0.75 25.32 9.44
CA ALA A 510 -1.22 24.57 10.58
C ALA A 510 -2.52 23.81 10.24
N THR A 511 -2.65 22.59 10.73
CA THR A 511 -3.86 21.79 10.60
C THR A 511 -4.81 22.18 11.73
N GLU A 512 -5.94 22.81 11.39
CA GLU A 512 -7.02 23.07 12.34
C GLU A 512 -7.89 21.82 12.51
N LEU A 513 -7.89 21.24 13.69
CA LEU A 513 -8.79 20.16 14.07
C LEU A 513 -10.12 20.76 14.56
N ALA A 514 -11.09 20.81 13.68
CA ALA A 514 -12.46 21.16 14.04
C ALA A 514 -13.25 19.90 14.39
N VAL A 515 -13.04 19.35 15.60
CA VAL A 515 -13.84 18.22 16.08
C VAL A 515 -15.27 18.68 16.36
N LYS A 516 -16.21 18.34 15.50
CA LYS A 516 -17.61 18.59 15.74
C LYS A 516 -18.14 17.58 16.75
N LYS A 517 -18.87 18.05 17.75
CA LYS A 517 -19.67 17.16 18.61
C LYS A 517 -20.84 16.64 17.79
N THR A 518 -20.86 15.33 17.53
CA THR A 518 -21.98 14.66 16.88
C THR A 518 -22.72 13.86 17.93
N GLU A 519 -24.06 14.03 18.01
CA GLU A 519 -24.88 13.15 18.80
C GLU A 519 -25.12 11.85 18.02
N GLY A 520 -24.99 10.68 18.69
CA GLY A 520 -25.44 9.41 18.16
C GLY A 520 -24.38 8.59 17.43
N VAL A 521 -23.14 8.53 17.90
CA VAL A 521 -22.09 7.65 17.36
C VAL A 521 -22.53 6.17 17.23
N GLU A 522 -23.46 5.70 18.08
CA GLU A 522 -24.02 4.35 18.00
C GLU A 522 -24.78 4.08 16.68
N THR A 523 -25.29 5.13 16.02
CA THR A 523 -26.07 5.00 14.78
C THR A 523 -25.17 4.86 13.54
N VAL A 524 -23.94 5.38 13.60
CA VAL A 524 -22.98 5.32 12.48
C VAL A 524 -22.20 4.01 12.43
N MET A 525 -22.20 3.25 13.52
CA MET A 525 -21.51 1.96 13.62
C MET A 525 -22.41 0.81 13.18
N PRO A 526 -21.84 -0.28 12.63
CA PRO A 526 -22.61 -1.48 12.34
C PRO A 526 -23.33 -2.03 13.59
N LYS A 527 -24.49 -2.66 13.41
CA LYS A 527 -25.32 -3.18 14.52
C LYS A 527 -24.60 -4.08 15.52
N ALA A 528 -23.54 -4.78 15.06
CA ALA A 528 -22.73 -5.63 15.91
C ALA A 528 -22.08 -4.87 17.08
N TYR A 529 -21.76 -3.58 16.91
CA TYR A 529 -21.15 -2.75 17.95
C TYR A 529 -22.06 -2.55 19.17
N LYS A 530 -23.38 -2.49 18.94
CA LYS A 530 -24.37 -2.41 20.02
C LYS A 530 -24.41 -3.71 20.84
N ALA A 531 -24.28 -4.87 20.16
CA ALA A 531 -24.28 -6.17 20.82
C ALA A 531 -22.92 -6.51 21.46
N TYR A 532 -21.85 -5.98 20.89
CA TYR A 532 -20.45 -6.24 21.29
C TYR A 532 -19.69 -4.91 21.41
N PRO A 533 -19.86 -4.13 22.50
CA PRO A 533 -19.28 -2.79 22.62
C PRO A 533 -17.74 -2.76 22.64
N TYR A 534 -17.05 -3.88 22.94
CA TYR A 534 -15.59 -3.97 22.79
C TYR A 534 -15.10 -3.73 21.35
N LEU A 535 -15.98 -3.82 20.34
CA LEU A 535 -15.69 -3.49 18.94
C LEU A 535 -15.29 -2.02 18.73
N TYR A 536 -15.63 -1.10 19.66
CA TYR A 536 -15.17 0.28 19.64
C TYR A 536 -13.66 0.41 19.89
N ASN A 537 -13.00 -0.66 20.38
CA ASN A 537 -11.55 -0.69 20.63
C ASN A 537 -11.07 0.39 21.61
N ILE A 538 -11.84 0.70 22.66
CA ILE A 538 -11.52 1.71 23.65
C ILE A 538 -10.56 1.13 24.69
N SER A 539 -9.29 1.54 24.63
CA SER A 539 -8.21 0.94 25.43
C SER A 539 -7.49 1.91 26.38
N ASN A 540 -7.88 3.20 26.39
CA ASN A 540 -7.30 4.23 27.26
C ASN A 540 -8.34 5.32 27.61
N HIS A 541 -8.00 6.18 28.60
CA HIS A 541 -8.93 7.20 29.07
C HIS A 541 -9.22 8.28 28.03
N LEU A 542 -8.26 8.60 27.13
CA LEU A 542 -8.46 9.61 26.08
C LEU A 542 -9.44 9.12 25.03
N SER A 543 -9.29 7.88 24.54
CA SER A 543 -10.28 7.31 23.61
C SER A 543 -11.66 7.17 24.27
N LYS A 544 -11.72 6.83 25.56
CA LYS A 544 -12.96 6.82 26.32
C LYS A 544 -13.60 8.23 26.36
N ARG A 545 -12.86 9.26 26.73
CA ARG A 545 -13.31 10.67 26.76
C ARG A 545 -13.84 11.10 25.38
N PHE A 546 -13.09 10.79 24.32
CA PHE A 546 -13.51 11.07 22.95
C PHE A 546 -14.90 10.47 22.65
N PHE A 547 -15.09 9.17 22.88
CA PHE A 547 -16.37 8.52 22.58
C PHE A 547 -17.51 8.99 23.50
N GLU A 548 -17.24 9.37 24.75
CA GLU A 548 -18.20 10.01 25.65
C GLU A 548 -18.69 11.34 25.06
N THR A 549 -17.79 12.17 24.54
CA THR A 549 -18.16 13.46 23.90
C THR A 549 -18.93 13.27 22.61
N GLN A 550 -18.80 12.12 21.93
CA GLN A 550 -19.58 11.71 20.77
C GLN A 550 -20.90 11.01 21.14
N GLY A 551 -21.29 11.01 22.41
CA GLY A 551 -22.57 10.52 22.89
C GLY A 551 -22.66 9.00 23.13
N LEU A 552 -21.54 8.26 23.15
CA LEU A 552 -21.52 6.85 23.50
C LEU A 552 -21.77 6.67 25.00
N LYS A 553 -22.82 5.92 25.37
CA LYS A 553 -23.24 5.71 26.75
C LYS A 553 -22.77 4.38 27.35
N ASN A 554 -22.77 3.30 26.53
CA ASN A 554 -22.37 1.98 26.98
C ASN A 554 -20.91 1.71 26.56
N ILE A 555 -19.99 2.16 27.40
CA ILE A 555 -18.55 2.03 27.15
C ILE A 555 -18.02 0.77 27.80
N GLN A 556 -17.55 -0.16 26.98
CA GLN A 556 -16.77 -1.32 27.43
C GLN A 556 -15.32 -1.17 26.98
N PRO A 557 -14.36 -1.64 27.77
CA PRO A 557 -12.97 -1.65 27.36
C PRO A 557 -12.75 -2.55 26.15
N ALA A 558 -11.69 -2.29 25.39
CA ALA A 558 -11.26 -3.12 24.27
C ALA A 558 -11.13 -4.59 24.70
N PHE A 559 -11.34 -5.50 23.76
CA PHE A 559 -11.25 -6.96 23.99
C PHE A 559 -9.91 -7.38 24.58
N GLU A 560 -8.85 -6.70 24.22
CA GLU A 560 -7.48 -6.91 24.71
C GLU A 560 -7.34 -6.69 26.22
N LEU A 561 -8.15 -5.80 26.79
CA LEU A 561 -8.16 -5.48 28.23
C LEU A 561 -9.18 -6.30 29.01
N SER A 562 -10.30 -6.66 28.39
CA SER A 562 -11.41 -7.37 29.04
C SER A 562 -12.02 -8.41 28.08
N PRO A 563 -11.37 -9.57 27.90
CA PRO A 563 -11.91 -10.64 27.08
C PRO A 563 -13.27 -11.11 27.60
N THR A 564 -14.23 -11.33 26.71
CA THR A 564 -15.57 -11.81 27.03
C THR A 564 -15.70 -13.32 26.77
N ARG A 565 -16.73 -13.95 27.35
CA ARG A 565 -17.03 -15.37 27.11
C ARG A 565 -17.74 -15.55 25.76
N ASN A 566 -17.39 -16.58 24.99
CA ASN A 566 -17.91 -16.88 23.64
C ASN A 566 -17.93 -15.65 22.72
N PRO A 567 -16.81 -14.94 22.55
CA PRO A 567 -16.77 -13.68 21.85
C PRO A 567 -16.99 -13.84 20.34
N LEU A 568 -17.56 -12.81 19.73
CA LEU A 568 -17.47 -12.59 18.29
C LEU A 568 -16.02 -12.21 17.94
N VAL A 569 -15.26 -13.13 17.35
CA VAL A 569 -13.82 -12.92 17.11
C VAL A 569 -13.48 -12.46 15.70
N MET A 570 -14.39 -12.66 14.72
CA MET A 570 -14.21 -12.19 13.35
C MET A 570 -15.55 -11.91 12.66
N GLN A 571 -15.58 -10.88 11.83
CA GLN A 571 -16.66 -10.57 10.90
C GLN A 571 -16.12 -10.58 9.47
N CYS A 572 -16.69 -11.42 8.59
CA CYS A 572 -16.15 -11.67 7.25
C CYS A 572 -17.23 -11.46 6.18
N ARG A 573 -16.90 -10.72 5.12
CA ARG A 573 -17.72 -10.72 3.89
C ARG A 573 -17.49 -12.02 3.09
N HIS A 574 -16.34 -12.67 3.24
CA HIS A 574 -16.09 -14.03 2.78
C HIS A 574 -17.08 -14.99 3.46
N CYS A 575 -17.64 -15.93 2.69
CA CYS A 575 -18.59 -16.91 3.19
C CYS A 575 -18.17 -18.31 2.72
N ILE A 576 -17.82 -19.19 3.65
CA ILE A 576 -17.37 -20.55 3.35
C ILE A 576 -18.45 -21.33 2.58
N ARG A 577 -19.74 -21.21 2.95
CA ARG A 577 -20.83 -21.86 2.21
C ARG A 577 -20.86 -21.45 0.73
N PHE A 578 -20.68 -20.15 0.47
CA PHE A 578 -20.63 -19.66 -0.91
C PHE A 578 -19.40 -20.18 -1.65
N ALA A 579 -18.23 -20.16 -1.02
CA ALA A 579 -16.99 -20.63 -1.62
C ALA A 579 -16.98 -22.13 -1.93
N LEU A 580 -17.71 -22.94 -1.13
CA LEU A 580 -17.92 -24.36 -1.35
C LEU A 580 -19.09 -24.68 -2.31
N GLY A 581 -19.80 -23.66 -2.83
CA GLY A 581 -20.90 -23.83 -3.79
C GLY A 581 -22.28 -24.13 -3.17
N TYR A 582 -22.48 -23.91 -1.87
CA TYR A 582 -23.70 -24.21 -1.14
C TYR A 582 -24.53 -22.98 -0.74
N CYS A 583 -24.35 -21.85 -1.41
CA CYS A 583 -25.17 -20.67 -1.15
C CYS A 583 -26.47 -20.70 -1.98
N VAL A 584 -27.55 -21.22 -1.42
CA VAL A 584 -28.87 -21.33 -2.07
C VAL A 584 -29.38 -19.97 -2.59
N LYS A 585 -29.20 -18.88 -1.83
CA LYS A 585 -29.57 -17.51 -2.22
C LYS A 585 -28.95 -17.08 -3.57
N ARG A 586 -27.83 -17.71 -3.97
CA ARG A 586 -27.10 -17.40 -5.21
C ARG A 586 -27.02 -18.58 -6.18
N GLY A 587 -28.00 -19.49 -6.12
CA GLY A 587 -28.10 -20.62 -7.04
C GLY A 587 -27.17 -21.78 -6.74
N GLY A 588 -26.53 -21.81 -5.58
CA GLY A 588 -25.72 -22.95 -5.13
C GLY A 588 -26.57 -24.16 -4.70
N LYS A 589 -25.89 -25.29 -4.46
CA LYS A 589 -26.51 -26.53 -3.98
C LYS A 589 -27.16 -26.35 -2.61
N HIS A 590 -28.19 -27.11 -2.31
CA HIS A 590 -28.71 -27.22 -0.95
C HIS A 590 -27.68 -27.96 -0.06
N PRO A 591 -27.36 -27.40 1.15
CA PRO A 591 -26.53 -28.09 2.11
C PRO A 591 -27.14 -29.44 2.52
N THR A 592 -26.29 -30.45 2.67
CA THR A 592 -26.66 -31.78 3.17
C THR A 592 -26.37 -31.96 4.66
N TRP A 593 -25.68 -30.97 5.25
CA TRP A 593 -25.27 -30.93 6.66
C TRP A 593 -26.27 -30.18 7.53
N LYS A 594 -26.14 -30.38 8.83
CA LYS A 594 -26.92 -29.68 9.85
C LYS A 594 -26.14 -28.45 10.38
N GLU A 595 -26.77 -27.30 10.43
CA GLU A 595 -26.20 -26.09 11.02
C GLU A 595 -26.47 -26.01 12.54
N PRO A 596 -25.59 -25.31 13.32
CA PRO A 596 -24.47 -24.48 12.90
C PRO A 596 -23.26 -25.27 12.42
N LEU A 597 -22.42 -24.63 11.58
CA LEU A 597 -21.10 -25.16 11.20
C LEU A 597 -20.01 -24.68 12.15
N TYR A 598 -18.95 -25.46 12.23
CA TYR A 598 -17.80 -25.19 13.10
C TYR A 598 -16.48 -25.32 12.33
N LEU A 599 -15.56 -24.38 12.56
CA LEU A 599 -14.15 -24.55 12.24
C LEU A 599 -13.44 -25.19 13.44
N ARG A 600 -12.66 -26.23 13.23
CA ARG A 600 -11.83 -26.88 14.24
C ARG A 600 -10.36 -26.78 13.84
N LEU A 601 -9.51 -26.28 14.76
CA LEU A 601 -8.05 -26.32 14.63
C LEU A 601 -7.51 -27.72 14.98
N GLY A 602 -6.28 -28.02 14.54
CA GLY A 602 -5.61 -29.27 14.85
C GLY A 602 -5.36 -29.52 16.34
N ASP A 603 -5.42 -28.49 17.19
CA ASP A 603 -5.33 -28.59 18.66
C ASP A 603 -6.71 -28.76 19.35
N GLY A 604 -7.78 -28.89 18.57
CA GLY A 604 -9.13 -29.16 19.06
C GLY A 604 -9.98 -27.91 19.33
N ARG A 605 -9.41 -26.70 19.33
CA ARG A 605 -10.20 -25.46 19.51
C ARG A 605 -11.23 -25.31 18.41
N ARG A 606 -12.46 -24.92 18.80
CA ARG A 606 -13.63 -24.82 17.94
C ARG A 606 -14.14 -23.40 17.84
N PHE A 607 -14.67 -23.07 16.66
CA PHE A 607 -15.23 -21.75 16.35
C PHE A 607 -16.54 -21.94 15.62
N ARG A 608 -17.63 -21.46 16.20
CA ARG A 608 -18.97 -21.54 15.63
C ARG A 608 -19.12 -20.49 14.53
N LEU A 609 -19.70 -20.91 13.41
CA LEU A 609 -20.02 -20.04 12.27
C LEU A 609 -21.49 -19.64 12.29
N GLU A 610 -21.74 -18.35 12.10
CA GLU A 610 -23.06 -17.79 11.90
C GLU A 610 -23.13 -17.08 10.55
N PHE A 611 -24.14 -17.41 9.75
CA PHE A 611 -24.30 -16.86 8.41
C PHE A 611 -25.44 -15.86 8.37
N ASN A 612 -25.14 -14.56 8.45
CA ASN A 612 -26.09 -13.49 8.20
C ASN A 612 -26.35 -13.33 6.70
N CYS A 613 -27.26 -14.14 6.14
CA CYS A 613 -27.55 -14.15 4.71
C CYS A 613 -28.23 -12.85 4.23
N LYS A 614 -28.81 -12.03 5.11
CA LYS A 614 -29.41 -10.73 4.76
C LYS A 614 -28.30 -9.74 4.35
N GLU A 615 -27.24 -9.68 5.12
CA GLU A 615 -26.09 -8.79 4.90
C GLU A 615 -24.97 -9.46 4.11
N CYS A 616 -25.11 -10.76 3.77
CA CYS A 616 -24.07 -11.57 3.15
C CYS A 616 -22.76 -11.55 3.96
N GLN A 617 -22.84 -11.73 5.27
CA GLN A 617 -21.74 -11.71 6.23
C GLN A 617 -21.66 -13.05 6.98
N MET A 618 -20.47 -13.53 7.24
CA MET A 618 -20.17 -14.67 8.09
C MET A 618 -19.49 -14.18 9.36
N ASN A 619 -20.06 -14.48 10.51
CA ASN A 619 -19.52 -14.19 11.82
C ASN A 619 -18.86 -15.45 12.40
N ILE A 620 -17.76 -15.30 13.08
CA ILE A 620 -17.01 -16.40 13.73
C ILE A 620 -16.95 -16.12 15.22
N TYR A 621 -17.46 -17.05 16.01
CA TYR A 621 -17.48 -17.00 17.46
C TYR A 621 -16.53 -18.06 18.04
N ALA A 622 -15.72 -17.69 19.01
CA ALA A 622 -14.96 -18.67 19.76
C ALA A 622 -15.88 -19.39 20.73
N GLU A 623 -15.66 -20.69 20.91
CA GLU A 623 -16.30 -21.50 21.97
C GLU A 623 -15.30 -21.71 23.12
N THR A 624 -15.74 -21.41 24.35
CA THR A 624 -14.94 -21.55 25.58
C THR A 624 -15.34 -22.80 26.32
#